data_7cbbf24cfa47fcc150ebffe9f0e35644
#
_entry.id   7cbbf24cfa47fcc150ebffe9f0e35644
#
_cell.length_a   1.000
_cell.length_b   1.000
_cell.length_c   1.000
_cell.angle_alpha   90.00
_cell.angle_beta   90.00
_cell.angle_gamma   90.00
#
_symmetry.space_group_name_H-M   'P 1'
#
loop_
_entity.id
_entity.type
_entity.pdbx_description
1 polymer ?
#
loop_
_entity_poly.entity_id
_entity_poly.type
_entity_poly.pdbx_seq_one_letter_code
_entity_poly.pdbx_strand_id
1 'polypeptide(L)' 'MKQGVLIHDPESDRMDVRFGLEDYYGGLHCGTCMDVFVNNRWEPTRIELDWGGRGWYLVGVSTDSLVGLRVRM' A
#
# COMPACT_ATOMS: atom_id res chain seq x y z
N MET A 1 -8.40 -1.80 13.66
CA MET A 1 -7.53 -1.67 12.48
C MET A 1 -6.15 -1.19 12.89
N LYS A 2 -5.13 -1.77 12.28
CA LYS A 2 -3.76 -1.32 12.50
C LYS A 2 -3.41 -0.26 11.46
N GLN A 3 -2.73 0.78 11.89
CA GLN A 3 -2.22 1.82 11.01
C GLN A 3 -0.75 1.58 10.73
N GLY A 4 -0.36 1.83 9.48
CA GLY A 4 1.02 1.66 9.06
C GLY A 4 1.33 2.53 7.87
N VAL A 5 2.47 2.25 7.25
CA VAL A 5 2.98 3.00 6.11
C VAL A 5 3.32 2.02 4.99
N LEU A 6 2.93 2.35 3.77
CA LEU A 6 3.31 1.57 2.61
C LEU A 6 4.81 1.70 2.36
N ILE A 7 5.45 0.56 2.17
CA ILE A 7 6.86 0.46 1.82
C ILE A 7 7.04 -0.47 0.63
N HIS A 8 8.20 -0.40 0.00
CA HIS A 8 8.60 -1.35 -1.02
C HIS A 8 9.69 -2.26 -0.46
N ASP A 9 9.49 -3.56 -0.59
CA ASP A 9 10.48 -4.56 -0.21
C ASP A 9 11.28 -4.95 -1.45
N PRO A 10 12.56 -4.54 -1.54
CA PRO A 10 13.36 -4.81 -2.74
C PRO A 10 13.71 -6.28 -2.91
N GLU A 11 13.71 -7.07 -1.85
CA GLU A 11 14.04 -8.50 -1.94
C GLU A 11 12.94 -9.29 -2.66
N SER A 12 11.68 -9.01 -2.33
CA SER A 12 10.54 -9.70 -2.94
C SER A 12 9.96 -8.93 -4.11
N ASP A 13 10.36 -7.67 -4.29
CA ASP A 13 9.76 -6.74 -5.25
C ASP A 13 8.25 -6.55 -5.01
N ARG A 14 7.82 -6.72 -3.77
CA ARG A 14 6.43 -6.51 -3.36
C ARG A 14 6.31 -5.25 -2.55
N MET A 15 5.12 -4.71 -2.55
CA MET A 15 4.75 -3.70 -1.57
C MET A 15 4.40 -4.39 -0.25
N ASP A 16 4.60 -3.70 0.84
CA ASP A 16 4.29 -4.19 2.16
C ASP A 16 3.78 -3.03 3.01
N VAL A 17 3.28 -3.34 4.19
CA VAL A 17 2.90 -2.34 5.18
C VAL A 17 3.74 -2.54 6.42
N ARG A 18 4.35 -1.46 6.88
CA ARG A 18 5.10 -1.45 8.13
C ARG A 18 4.24 -0.79 9.20
N PHE A 19 3.90 -1.54 10.23
CA PHE A 19 3.09 -1.06 11.35
C PHE A 19 3.92 -0.54 12.51
N GLY A 20 5.17 -0.96 12.61
CA GLY A 20 6.09 -0.57 13.68
C GLY A 20 7.50 -0.93 13.29
N LEU A 21 8.44 -0.82 14.22
CA LEU A 21 9.87 -1.03 13.92
C LEU A 21 10.15 -2.37 13.28
N GLU A 22 9.49 -3.42 13.76
CA GLU A 22 9.67 -4.78 13.25
C GLU A 22 8.35 -5.48 12.99
N ASP A 23 7.28 -4.70 12.81
CA ASP A 23 5.95 -5.22 12.60
C ASP A 23 5.48 -4.92 11.17
N TYR A 24 5.39 -5.95 10.35
CA TYR A 24 5.05 -5.86 8.94
C TYR A 24 3.82 -6.71 8.65
N TYR A 25 3.10 -6.35 7.59
CA TYR A 25 2.00 -7.18 7.10
C TYR A 25 2.53 -8.51 6.55
N GLY A 26 3.68 -8.48 5.88
CA GLY A 26 4.32 -9.69 5.36
C GLY A 26 4.24 -9.86 3.85
N GLY A 27 4.06 -8.78 3.12
CA GLY A 27 3.99 -8.79 1.66
C GLY A 27 2.55 -8.73 1.16
N LEU A 28 2.24 -7.66 0.44
CA LEU A 28 0.91 -7.45 -0.11
C LEU A 28 0.73 -8.24 -1.40
N HIS A 29 -0.45 -8.80 -1.58
CA HIS A 29 -0.86 -9.48 -2.81
C HIS A 29 -1.91 -8.64 -3.54
N CYS A 30 -2.04 -8.85 -4.85
CA CYS A 30 -3.09 -8.22 -5.64
C CYS A 30 -4.45 -8.47 -5.00
N GLY A 31 -5.25 -7.43 -4.89
CA GLY A 31 -6.58 -7.52 -4.29
C GLY A 31 -6.63 -7.30 -2.79
N THR A 32 -5.49 -7.15 -2.11
CA THR A 32 -5.50 -6.87 -0.67
C THR A 32 -6.14 -5.51 -0.42
N CYS A 33 -7.19 -5.50 0.39
CA CYS A 33 -7.95 -4.30 0.70
C CYS A 33 -7.38 -3.57 1.90
N MET A 34 -7.48 -2.25 1.87
CA MET A 34 -7.04 -1.37 2.95
C MET A 34 -7.70 -0.01 2.80
N ASP A 35 -7.62 0.81 3.84
CA ASP A 35 -7.93 2.22 3.73
C ASP A 35 -6.61 2.98 3.60
N VAL A 36 -6.58 3.98 2.73
CA VAL A 36 -5.42 4.85 2.56
C VAL A 36 -5.80 6.28 2.94
N PHE A 37 -4.87 6.97 3.59
CA PHE A 37 -5.09 8.36 3.99
C PHE A 37 -4.59 9.29 2.88
N VAL A 38 -5.55 9.85 2.13
CA VAL A 38 -5.27 10.77 1.03
C VAL A 38 -6.32 11.88 1.03
N ASN A 39 -5.94 13.06 0.56
CA ASN A 39 -6.85 14.22 0.53
C ASN A 39 -7.48 14.49 1.89
N ASN A 40 -6.68 14.32 2.94
CA ASN A 40 -7.07 14.60 4.31
C ASN A 40 -8.21 13.72 4.84
N ARG A 41 -8.36 12.52 4.29
CA ARG A 41 -9.37 11.56 4.76
C ARG A 41 -8.97 10.13 4.41
N TRP A 42 -9.61 9.16 5.06
CA TRP A 42 -9.43 7.74 4.79
C TRP A 42 -10.32 7.32 3.62
N GLU A 43 -9.69 6.70 2.63
CA GLU A 43 -10.38 6.17 1.43
C GLU A 43 -10.21 4.67 1.35
N PRO A 44 -11.29 3.91 1.15
CA PRO A 44 -11.15 2.47 0.93
C PRO A 44 -10.54 2.21 -0.44
N THR A 45 -9.61 1.26 -0.48
CA THR A 45 -8.93 0.89 -1.72
C THR A 45 -8.46 -0.56 -1.65
N ARG A 46 -7.86 -1.03 -2.71
CA ARG A 46 -7.11 -2.28 -2.76
C ARG A 46 -5.89 -2.09 -3.63
N ILE A 47 -4.85 -2.86 -3.36
CA ILE A 47 -3.63 -2.80 -4.16
C ILE A 47 -3.72 -3.78 -5.32
N GLU A 48 -3.24 -3.35 -6.48
CA GLU A 48 -3.17 -4.16 -7.69
C GLU A 48 -1.84 -3.94 -8.39
N LEU A 49 -1.48 -4.87 -9.25
CA LEU A 49 -0.28 -4.77 -10.06
C LEU A 49 -0.66 -4.66 -11.53
N ASP A 50 -0.18 -3.62 -12.16
CA ASP A 50 -0.35 -3.42 -13.61
C ASP A 50 0.90 -3.89 -14.34
N TRP A 51 0.78 -5.01 -15.02
CA TRP A 51 1.87 -5.60 -15.80
C TRP A 51 2.20 -4.79 -17.07
N GLY A 52 1.35 -3.83 -17.43
CA GLY A 52 1.53 -2.98 -18.62
C GLY A 52 2.50 -1.82 -18.43
N GLY A 53 3.25 -1.77 -17.33
CA GLY A 53 4.30 -0.79 -17.10
C GLY A 53 4.02 0.22 -15.99
N ARG A 54 2.83 0.22 -15.44
CA ARG A 54 2.45 1.12 -14.34
C ARG A 54 3.00 0.68 -12.98
N GLY A 55 3.18 -0.64 -12.82
CA GLY A 55 3.60 -1.22 -11.55
C GLY A 55 2.47 -1.31 -10.54
N TRP A 56 2.82 -1.27 -9.27
CA TRP A 56 1.85 -1.32 -8.17
C TRP A 56 1.04 -0.03 -8.09
N TYR A 57 -0.26 -0.15 -7.86
CA TYR A 57 -1.13 1.01 -7.69
C TYR A 57 -2.29 0.69 -6.75
N LEU A 58 -2.91 1.73 -6.23
CA LEU A 58 -4.11 1.64 -5.41
C LEU A 58 -5.32 2.06 -6.24
N VAL A 59 -6.35 1.23 -6.25
CA VAL A 59 -7.55 1.46 -7.07
C VAL A 59 -8.27 2.72 -6.61
N GLY A 60 -8.55 3.61 -7.56
CA GLY A 60 -9.26 4.85 -7.29
C GLY A 60 -8.43 5.93 -6.62
N VAL A 61 -7.14 5.72 -6.45
CA VAL A 61 -6.24 6.67 -5.79
C VAL A 61 -5.21 7.15 -6.79
N SER A 62 -5.14 8.46 -6.98
CA SER A 62 -4.13 9.10 -7.83
C SER A 62 -3.05 9.69 -6.94
N THR A 63 -1.82 9.20 -7.08
CA THR A 63 -0.68 9.65 -6.29
C THR A 63 0.60 9.45 -7.08
N ASP A 64 1.60 10.29 -6.82
CA ASP A 64 2.90 10.20 -7.50
C ASP A 64 3.71 9.01 -7.00
N SER A 65 3.53 8.62 -5.75
CA SER A 65 4.28 7.51 -5.16
C SER A 65 3.42 6.82 -4.10
N LEU A 66 3.50 5.50 -4.07
CA LEU A 66 2.85 4.71 -3.03
C LEU A 66 3.67 4.67 -1.73
N VAL A 67 4.99 4.70 -1.86
CA VAL A 67 5.87 4.59 -0.70
C VAL A 67 5.67 5.80 0.21
N GLY A 68 5.41 5.54 1.49
CA GLY A 68 5.18 6.57 2.48
C GLY A 68 3.71 6.91 2.72
N LEU A 69 2.78 6.36 1.94
CA LEU A 69 1.36 6.57 2.19
C LEU A 69 0.93 5.88 3.47
N ARG A 70 0.13 6.57 4.28
CA ARG A 70 -0.45 6.00 5.50
C ARG A 70 -1.64 5.14 5.12
N VAL A 71 -1.69 3.95 5.69
CA VAL A 71 -2.77 2.99 5.47
C VAL A 71 -3.23 2.43 6.80
N ARG A 72 -4.42 1.85 6.78
CA ARG A 72 -4.93 1.04 7.91
C ARG A 72 -5.66 -0.17 7.36
N MET A 73 -5.57 -1.25 8.10
CA MET A 73 -6.18 -2.50 7.67
C MET A 73 -6.42 -3.46 8.86
#